data_5e37187010c13b24f8d21e346b04b89c
#
_entry.id   5e37187010c13b24f8d21e346b04b89c
#
_cell.length_a   1.000
_cell.length_b   1.000
_cell.length_c   1.000
_cell.angle_alpha   90.00
_cell.angle_beta   90.00
_cell.angle_gamma   90.00
#
_symmetry.space_group_name_H-M   'P 1'
#
loop_
_entity.id
_entity.type
_entity.pdbx_description
1 polymer ?
#
loop_
_entity_poly.entity_id
_entity_poly.type
_entity_poly.pdbx_seq_one_letter_code
_entity_poly.pdbx_strand_id
1 'polypeptide(L)'
;MRKLLLAAVLFTATALQAQVWNKPAVWAKSLTPVDNANQLGDTHAAVAADGAVFTTGTYNQNITFGGKTFANDDKITSAYVAKYNADGSEAWLGALLGMSAIRTLDTDAEGNLYVAGVLADEVTFYSADGHNQTVHGAAGITVPTTTFIAKYDKDGNLKALRSVYPVANPAIVASGLYSPEAGDVRITPGKLMVSNGRVYLSATYTGDVTLDNVQWEGRYLDVFSFMYSDVPGVGILSLNAADLTGATSVANLKVKENKSTVQQNPESVSFTVDGSTVYAGFVGKGVETLTTPGSATDLTMQLSNDETGNVEHAFILAKIDAAATTSKIFHVAMHDKSYGTDRVGDMILSGGKLYVGGSFYNQLGFDTSKTSTGSSDLFVASLNPADFSVNWAANDGYDEGDVSKNEEAFHAMLVNDGKLFIAGVDRKKADAATNHALTYNLSATGAITSADNVEYISLASNATGVAAAVTNAAATTTVSVYKQTSTGIATIKPATDSDERVYNLNGQYVGTEKNLPRGIYIRNGKKIVVK
;
A
#
# COMPACT_ATOMS: atom_id res chain seq x y z
N MET A 1 51.83 -15.97 -26.43
CA MET A 1 51.62 -15.15 -25.23
C MET A 1 50.59 -14.07 -25.56
N ARG A 2 49.36 -14.21 -25.12
CA ARG A 2 48.28 -13.22 -25.00
C ARG A 2 46.92 -13.94 -25.07
N LYS A 3 46.62 -14.68 -24.03
CA LYS A 3 45.24 -15.12 -23.73
C LYS A 3 45.18 -15.29 -22.23
N LEU A 4 44.89 -14.21 -21.52
CA LEU A 4 44.47 -14.22 -20.12
C LEU A 4 44.21 -12.77 -19.72
N LEU A 5 42.99 -12.28 -19.97
CA LEU A 5 42.41 -11.10 -19.31
C LEU A 5 40.97 -10.91 -19.85
N LEU A 6 40.06 -11.79 -19.47
CA LEU A 6 38.63 -11.55 -19.60
C LEU A 6 37.89 -12.48 -18.62
N ALA A 7 38.09 -12.26 -17.32
CA ALA A 7 37.31 -12.92 -16.29
C ALA A 7 37.47 -12.18 -14.95
N ALA A 8 37.20 -10.90 -14.90
CA ALA A 8 37.22 -10.14 -13.64
C ALA A 8 36.45 -8.83 -13.73
N VAL A 9 35.22 -8.83 -14.28
CA VAL A 9 34.30 -7.69 -14.13
C VAL A 9 32.87 -8.23 -14.05
N LEU A 10 32.58 -9.05 -13.07
CA LEU A 10 31.21 -9.47 -12.77
C LEU A 10 30.96 -9.67 -11.27
N PHE A 11 31.67 -8.97 -10.40
CA PHE A 11 31.45 -9.11 -8.94
C PHE A 11 31.60 -7.79 -8.19
N THR A 12 30.99 -6.70 -8.65
CA THR A 12 30.97 -5.46 -7.86
C THR A 12 29.61 -4.77 -7.75
N ALA A 13 28.53 -5.40 -8.19
CA ALA A 13 27.19 -4.81 -8.06
C ALA A 13 26.42 -5.24 -6.79
N THR A 14 26.99 -6.10 -5.93
CA THR A 14 26.26 -6.65 -4.77
C THR A 14 26.67 -6.06 -3.42
N ALA A 15 27.60 -5.11 -3.37
CA ALA A 15 28.15 -4.62 -2.09
C ALA A 15 27.50 -3.33 -1.55
N LEU A 16 26.61 -2.67 -2.31
CA LEU A 16 26.02 -1.39 -1.90
C LEU A 16 24.59 -1.49 -1.32
N GLN A 17 23.98 -2.67 -1.30
CA GLN A 17 22.58 -2.86 -0.86
C GLN A 17 22.40 -3.04 0.66
N ALA A 18 23.43 -2.83 1.48
CA ALA A 18 23.39 -3.27 2.88
C ALA A 18 23.08 -2.17 3.91
N GLN A 19 22.93 -0.91 3.53
CA GLN A 19 22.90 0.16 4.55
C GLN A 19 21.56 0.28 5.28
N VAL A 20 20.43 0.21 4.59
CA VAL A 20 19.11 0.32 5.21
C VAL A 20 18.72 -0.96 5.96
N TRP A 21 18.99 -2.12 5.38
CA TRP A 21 18.58 -3.41 5.93
C TRP A 21 19.55 -3.99 6.97
N ASN A 22 20.75 -3.44 7.14
CA ASN A 22 21.80 -3.93 8.05
C ASN A 22 22.27 -5.38 7.83
N LYS A 23 21.76 -6.05 6.80
CA LYS A 23 22.09 -7.45 6.45
C LYS A 23 21.91 -7.69 4.96
N PRO A 24 22.68 -8.60 4.34
CA PRO A 24 22.44 -8.99 2.96
C PRO A 24 21.09 -9.69 2.83
N ALA A 25 20.51 -9.65 1.64
CA ALA A 25 19.32 -10.43 1.31
C ALA A 25 19.58 -11.92 1.52
N VAL A 26 18.60 -12.64 2.06
CA VAL A 26 18.64 -14.11 2.18
C VAL A 26 18.60 -14.72 0.79
N TRP A 27 17.79 -14.15 -0.08
CA TRP A 27 17.75 -14.44 -1.51
C TRP A 27 17.22 -13.22 -2.28
N ALA A 28 17.57 -13.16 -3.54
CA ALA A 28 17.00 -12.19 -4.48
C ALA A 28 16.66 -12.91 -5.79
N LYS A 29 15.54 -12.51 -6.40
CA LYS A 29 15.06 -13.05 -7.68
C LYS A 29 14.63 -11.92 -8.59
N SER A 30 14.98 -12.08 -9.85
CA SER A 30 14.59 -11.15 -10.90
C SER A 30 13.68 -11.82 -11.90
N LEU A 31 12.63 -11.13 -12.27
CA LEU A 31 11.68 -11.58 -13.29
C LEU A 31 11.74 -10.63 -14.48
N THR A 32 12.02 -11.20 -15.64
CA THR A 32 12.02 -10.60 -16.97
C THR A 32 11.32 -11.55 -17.95
N PRO A 33 10.64 -11.11 -18.99
CA PRO A 33 10.49 -9.75 -19.47
C PRO A 33 9.26 -9.07 -18.90
N VAL A 34 9.35 -7.79 -18.72
CA VAL A 34 8.25 -6.92 -18.39
C VAL A 34 8.09 -5.90 -19.52
N ASP A 35 6.95 -5.25 -19.62
CA ASP A 35 6.74 -4.19 -20.57
C ASP A 35 7.68 -3.02 -20.30
N ASN A 36 8.26 -2.45 -21.33
CA ASN A 36 9.36 -1.48 -21.22
C ASN A 36 8.95 -0.09 -20.76
N ALA A 37 7.69 0.22 -20.66
CA ALA A 37 7.28 1.60 -20.49
C ALA A 37 6.48 1.81 -19.21
N ASN A 38 7.03 2.55 -18.27
CA ASN A 38 6.32 3.20 -17.18
C ASN A 38 5.59 2.31 -16.16
N GLN A 39 6.14 1.15 -15.83
CA GLN A 39 5.50 0.11 -15.00
C GLN A 39 5.77 0.24 -13.49
N LEU A 40 6.47 1.27 -13.06
CA LEU A 40 6.89 1.43 -11.66
C LEU A 40 5.72 1.49 -10.66
N GLY A 41 4.55 1.93 -11.11
CA GLY A 41 3.35 2.02 -10.26
C GLY A 41 2.57 0.73 -10.06
N ASP A 42 2.89 -0.35 -10.78
CA ASP A 42 2.11 -1.59 -10.81
C ASP A 42 2.86 -2.80 -10.22
N THR A 43 3.98 -2.55 -9.56
CA THR A 43 4.78 -3.59 -8.92
C THR A 43 4.64 -3.49 -7.40
N HIS A 44 4.11 -4.54 -6.82
CA HIS A 44 3.83 -4.64 -5.39
C HIS A 44 4.33 -5.96 -4.83
N ALA A 45 4.51 -6.03 -3.50
CA ALA A 45 4.88 -7.25 -2.81
C ALA A 45 3.98 -7.51 -1.60
N ALA A 46 3.82 -8.79 -1.26
CA ALA A 46 3.27 -9.24 0.02
C ALA A 46 4.09 -10.40 0.55
N VAL A 47 4.12 -10.57 1.86
CA VAL A 47 4.83 -11.66 2.55
C VAL A 47 3.82 -12.44 3.37
N ALA A 48 3.60 -13.71 3.02
CA ALA A 48 2.72 -14.60 3.76
C ALA A 48 3.30 -15.00 5.12
N ALA A 49 2.44 -15.52 6.00
CA ALA A 49 2.82 -15.94 7.34
C ALA A 49 3.90 -17.03 7.37
N ASP A 50 3.93 -17.93 6.36
CA ASP A 50 4.92 -18.99 6.18
C ASP A 50 6.25 -18.48 5.59
N GLY A 51 6.34 -17.21 5.23
CA GLY A 51 7.51 -16.59 4.60
C GLY A 51 7.55 -16.68 3.09
N ALA A 52 6.51 -17.22 2.44
CA ALA A 52 6.36 -17.10 0.99
C ALA A 52 6.18 -15.64 0.58
N VAL A 53 6.68 -15.29 -0.59
CA VAL A 53 6.65 -13.92 -1.10
C VAL A 53 5.90 -13.87 -2.40
N PHE A 54 5.00 -12.92 -2.51
CA PHE A 54 4.26 -12.61 -3.73
C PHE A 54 4.76 -11.30 -4.31
N THR A 55 4.89 -11.24 -5.63
CA THR A 55 5.19 -10.00 -6.36
C THR A 55 4.26 -9.87 -7.54
N THR A 56 3.92 -8.63 -7.87
CA THR A 56 3.13 -8.31 -9.06
C THR A 56 3.97 -7.58 -10.07
N GLY A 57 3.46 -7.48 -11.29
CA GLY A 57 4.02 -6.69 -12.36
C GLY A 57 3.15 -6.83 -13.61
N THR A 58 3.65 -6.29 -14.72
CA THR A 58 2.99 -6.40 -16.00
C THR A 58 3.92 -7.03 -17.04
N TYR A 59 3.36 -7.58 -18.09
CA TYR A 59 4.09 -8.19 -19.21
C TYR A 59 3.30 -7.99 -20.50
N ASN A 60 4.02 -7.82 -21.62
CA ASN A 60 3.46 -7.76 -22.95
C ASN A 60 4.14 -8.74 -23.92
N GLN A 61 4.86 -9.70 -23.40
CA GLN A 61 5.51 -10.79 -24.09
C GLN A 61 5.26 -12.08 -23.32
N ASN A 62 5.70 -13.22 -23.85
CA ASN A 62 5.60 -14.48 -23.12
C ASN A 62 6.41 -14.43 -21.84
N ILE A 63 5.80 -14.83 -20.73
CA ILE A 63 6.45 -14.90 -19.41
C ILE A 63 6.59 -16.36 -18.98
N THR A 64 7.77 -16.76 -18.55
CA THR A 64 8.04 -18.13 -18.04
C THR A 64 8.34 -18.07 -16.55
N PHE A 65 7.65 -18.91 -15.77
CA PHE A 65 7.80 -19.00 -14.34
C PHE A 65 7.44 -20.41 -13.86
N GLY A 66 8.24 -20.99 -12.96
CA GLY A 66 8.00 -22.33 -12.43
C GLY A 66 7.94 -23.42 -13.53
N GLY A 67 8.66 -23.23 -14.61
CA GLY A 67 8.66 -24.13 -15.78
C GLY A 67 7.41 -24.05 -16.68
N LYS A 68 6.48 -23.13 -16.42
CA LYS A 68 5.31 -22.85 -17.27
C LYS A 68 5.52 -21.54 -18.03
N THR A 69 5.09 -21.52 -19.30
CA THR A 69 5.09 -20.31 -20.12
C THR A 69 3.65 -19.84 -20.33
N PHE A 70 3.40 -18.56 -20.05
CA PHE A 70 2.15 -17.88 -20.33
C PHE A 70 2.35 -17.02 -21.57
N ALA A 71 1.62 -17.35 -22.63
CA ALA A 71 1.71 -16.66 -23.90
C ALA A 71 0.93 -15.32 -23.84
N ASN A 72 1.47 -14.31 -24.51
CA ASN A 72 0.82 -13.03 -24.76
C ASN A 72 1.10 -12.62 -26.21
N ASP A 73 0.46 -13.36 -27.12
CA ASP A 73 0.71 -13.24 -28.57
C ASP A 73 0.24 -11.88 -29.11
N ASP A 74 -0.79 -11.29 -28.50
CA ASP A 74 -1.34 -9.99 -28.89
C ASP A 74 -0.53 -8.81 -28.36
N LYS A 75 0.47 -9.07 -27.52
CA LYS A 75 1.34 -8.06 -26.90
C LYS A 75 0.58 -6.99 -26.13
N ILE A 76 -0.55 -7.36 -25.54
CA ILE A 76 -1.35 -6.47 -24.69
C ILE A 76 -0.69 -6.39 -23.32
N THR A 77 -0.60 -5.20 -22.74
CA THR A 77 -0.09 -5.04 -21.37
C THR A 77 -1.01 -5.76 -20.40
N SER A 78 -0.52 -6.87 -19.87
CA SER A 78 -1.22 -7.82 -19.03
C SER A 78 -0.56 -7.89 -17.66
N ALA A 79 -1.33 -8.10 -16.60
CA ALA A 79 -0.79 -8.22 -15.25
C ALA A 79 -0.40 -9.67 -14.91
N TYR A 80 0.50 -9.83 -13.96
CA TYR A 80 0.79 -11.10 -13.31
C TYR A 80 0.97 -10.94 -11.79
N VAL A 81 0.78 -12.05 -11.08
CA VAL A 81 1.28 -12.23 -9.73
C VAL A 81 2.13 -13.50 -9.67
N ALA A 82 3.33 -13.40 -9.13
CA ALA A 82 4.26 -14.51 -8.98
C ALA A 82 4.45 -14.84 -7.50
N LYS A 83 4.40 -16.12 -7.15
CA LYS A 83 4.70 -16.63 -5.80
C LYS A 83 6.06 -17.31 -5.77
N TYR A 84 6.88 -16.88 -4.82
CA TYR A 84 8.10 -17.56 -4.43
C TYR A 84 7.91 -18.22 -3.06
N ASN A 85 8.41 -19.44 -2.89
CA ASN A 85 8.48 -20.08 -1.60
C ASN A 85 9.46 -19.34 -0.66
N ALA A 86 9.43 -19.63 0.63
CA ALA A 86 10.29 -18.98 1.62
C ALA A 86 11.80 -19.15 1.36
N ASP A 87 12.20 -20.16 0.59
CA ASP A 87 13.57 -20.42 0.15
C ASP A 87 13.95 -19.72 -1.17
N GLY A 88 13.02 -18.98 -1.78
CA GLY A 88 13.19 -18.29 -3.05
C GLY A 88 12.97 -19.17 -4.29
N SER A 89 12.54 -20.42 -4.14
CA SER A 89 12.13 -21.22 -5.31
C SER A 89 10.81 -20.71 -5.89
N GLU A 90 10.68 -20.77 -7.21
CA GLU A 90 9.46 -20.38 -7.92
C GLU A 90 8.34 -21.39 -7.64
N ALA A 91 7.18 -20.93 -7.18
CA ALA A 91 6.04 -21.77 -6.85
C ALA A 91 5.00 -21.77 -7.98
N TRP A 92 4.36 -20.66 -8.23
CA TRP A 92 3.36 -20.50 -9.30
C TRP A 92 3.25 -19.05 -9.76
N LEU A 93 2.66 -18.87 -10.94
CA LEU A 93 2.33 -17.56 -11.48
C LEU A 93 0.86 -17.55 -11.90
N GLY A 94 0.13 -16.52 -11.45
CA GLY A 94 -1.21 -16.19 -11.92
C GLY A 94 -1.13 -15.08 -12.97
N ALA A 95 -1.35 -15.42 -14.23
CA ALA A 95 -1.40 -14.46 -15.30
C ALA A 95 -2.82 -13.91 -15.49
N LEU A 96 -2.93 -12.62 -15.79
CA LEU A 96 -4.17 -11.92 -16.13
C LEU A 96 -4.05 -11.45 -17.59
N LEU A 97 -4.44 -12.28 -18.53
CA LEU A 97 -4.28 -11.98 -19.97
C LEU A 97 -5.37 -11.03 -20.44
N GLY A 98 -4.97 -9.89 -20.92
CA GLY A 98 -5.78 -8.75 -21.33
C GLY A 98 -5.30 -7.47 -20.64
N MET A 99 -5.77 -6.31 -21.08
CA MET A 99 -5.34 -5.01 -20.54
C MET A 99 -5.68 -4.90 -19.06
N SER A 100 -4.66 -5.07 -18.21
CA SER A 100 -4.83 -5.14 -16.76
C SER A 100 -3.58 -4.70 -16.00
N ALA A 101 -3.79 -4.23 -14.77
CA ALA A 101 -2.73 -3.91 -13.82
C ALA A 101 -3.19 -4.24 -12.40
N ILE A 102 -2.33 -4.89 -11.60
CA ILE A 102 -2.56 -5.11 -10.17
C ILE A 102 -2.02 -3.90 -9.42
N ARG A 103 -2.84 -3.31 -8.57
CA ARG A 103 -2.52 -2.09 -7.82
C ARG A 103 -2.20 -2.36 -6.35
N THR A 104 -2.64 -3.49 -5.82
CA THR A 104 -2.47 -3.82 -4.40
C THR A 104 -2.68 -5.30 -4.16
N LEU A 105 -2.05 -5.84 -3.12
CA LEU A 105 -2.21 -7.22 -2.70
C LEU A 105 -1.97 -7.38 -1.21
N ASP A 106 -2.55 -8.42 -0.63
CA ASP A 106 -2.30 -8.85 0.75
C ASP A 106 -2.57 -10.34 0.89
N THR A 107 -2.17 -10.93 2.02
CA THR A 107 -2.34 -12.36 2.30
C THR A 107 -3.05 -12.58 3.63
N ASP A 108 -3.86 -13.64 3.71
CA ASP A 108 -4.41 -14.08 5.00
C ASP A 108 -3.44 -15.01 5.76
N ALA A 109 -3.85 -15.42 6.96
CA ALA A 109 -3.06 -16.28 7.82
C ALA A 109 -2.85 -17.70 7.24
N GLU A 110 -3.74 -18.15 6.37
CA GLU A 110 -3.71 -19.44 5.67
C GLU A 110 -2.81 -19.41 4.43
N GLY A 111 -2.29 -18.23 4.06
CA GLY A 111 -1.44 -18.01 2.88
C GLY A 111 -2.22 -17.88 1.58
N ASN A 112 -3.55 -17.63 1.64
CA ASN A 112 -4.30 -17.22 0.47
C ASN A 112 -3.93 -15.80 0.09
N LEU A 113 -3.90 -15.53 -1.21
CA LEU A 113 -3.57 -14.24 -1.77
C LEU A 113 -4.84 -13.50 -2.20
N TYR A 114 -4.91 -12.23 -1.89
CA TYR A 114 -5.91 -11.30 -2.38
C TYR A 114 -5.23 -10.22 -3.19
N VAL A 115 -5.75 -9.96 -4.38
CA VAL A 115 -5.24 -8.91 -5.28
C VAL A 115 -6.39 -8.03 -5.73
N ALA A 116 -6.13 -6.74 -5.88
CA ALA A 116 -7.04 -5.82 -6.53
C ALA A 116 -6.29 -4.99 -7.56
N GLY A 117 -6.97 -4.64 -8.63
CA GLY A 117 -6.38 -3.93 -9.74
C GLY A 117 -7.44 -3.38 -10.69
N VAL A 118 -6.99 -2.91 -11.83
CA VAL A 118 -7.83 -2.34 -12.87
C VAL A 118 -7.75 -3.16 -14.15
N LEU A 119 -8.83 -3.17 -14.90
CA LEU A 119 -8.90 -3.82 -16.21
C LEU A 119 -9.73 -3.00 -17.20
N ALA A 120 -9.47 -3.25 -18.48
CA ALA A 120 -10.28 -2.76 -19.60
C ALA A 120 -10.66 -3.94 -20.50
N ASP A 121 -11.80 -3.82 -21.18
CA ASP A 121 -12.31 -4.81 -22.11
C ASP A 121 -12.42 -6.21 -21.49
N GLU A 122 -11.82 -7.22 -22.08
CA GLU A 122 -11.87 -8.62 -21.62
C GLU A 122 -10.51 -9.04 -21.02
N VAL A 123 -10.55 -9.62 -19.82
CA VAL A 123 -9.35 -10.15 -19.13
C VAL A 123 -9.61 -11.56 -18.63
N THR A 124 -8.75 -12.49 -19.02
CA THR A 124 -8.77 -13.87 -18.53
C THR A 124 -7.79 -14.07 -17.37
N PHE A 125 -8.33 -14.47 -16.25
CA PHE A 125 -7.58 -14.82 -15.04
C PHE A 125 -7.25 -16.30 -15.06
N TYR A 126 -5.96 -16.63 -15.10
CA TYR A 126 -5.47 -17.99 -15.08
C TYR A 126 -5.45 -18.57 -13.65
N SER A 127 -5.88 -19.81 -13.54
CA SER A 127 -5.91 -20.59 -12.32
C SER A 127 -4.97 -21.80 -12.43
N ALA A 128 -4.28 -22.15 -11.37
CA ALA A 128 -3.33 -23.27 -11.37
C ALA A 128 -4.00 -24.63 -11.67
N ASP A 129 -5.26 -24.79 -11.29
CA ASP A 129 -6.08 -26.00 -11.56
C ASP A 129 -6.73 -25.99 -12.95
N GLY A 130 -6.47 -24.97 -13.76
CA GLY A 130 -7.03 -24.82 -15.11
C GLY A 130 -8.45 -24.25 -15.17
N HIS A 131 -9.11 -23.96 -14.05
CA HIS A 131 -10.42 -23.32 -14.00
C HIS A 131 -10.28 -21.80 -14.17
N ASN A 132 -9.89 -21.38 -15.36
CA ASN A 132 -9.74 -19.97 -15.70
C ASN A 132 -11.10 -19.27 -15.71
N GLN A 133 -11.09 -17.97 -15.38
CA GLN A 133 -12.30 -17.13 -15.43
C GLN A 133 -12.02 -15.88 -16.26
N THR A 134 -12.99 -15.48 -17.05
CA THR A 134 -12.94 -14.27 -17.86
C THR A 134 -13.88 -13.22 -17.28
N VAL A 135 -13.39 -11.99 -17.16
CA VAL A 135 -14.16 -10.82 -16.72
C VAL A 135 -14.16 -9.80 -17.84
N HIS A 136 -15.32 -9.19 -18.03
CA HIS A 136 -15.48 -8.07 -18.94
C HIS A 136 -15.49 -6.76 -18.17
N GLY A 137 -14.76 -5.78 -18.67
CA GLY A 137 -14.83 -4.40 -18.22
C GLY A 137 -16.11 -3.68 -18.69
N ALA A 138 -16.13 -2.37 -18.53
CA ALA A 138 -17.23 -1.56 -19.05
C ALA A 138 -17.29 -1.65 -20.58
N ALA A 139 -18.49 -1.96 -21.13
CA ALA A 139 -18.68 -2.21 -22.56
C ALA A 139 -18.23 -1.01 -23.42
N GLY A 140 -17.39 -1.29 -24.42
CA GLY A 140 -16.89 -0.29 -25.36
C GLY A 140 -15.79 0.63 -24.81
N ILE A 141 -15.30 0.38 -23.61
CA ILE A 141 -14.23 1.15 -22.95
C ILE A 141 -12.92 0.40 -23.07
N THR A 142 -11.95 0.99 -23.74
CA THR A 142 -10.62 0.40 -24.01
C THR A 142 -9.55 0.87 -23.01
N VAL A 143 -9.90 1.72 -22.05
CA VAL A 143 -9.01 2.17 -20.98
C VAL A 143 -9.39 1.50 -19.66
N PRO A 144 -8.43 1.23 -18.75
CA PRO A 144 -8.71 0.57 -17.47
C PRO A 144 -9.58 1.43 -16.54
N THR A 145 -10.88 1.15 -16.51
CA THR A 145 -11.89 1.86 -15.69
C THR A 145 -12.60 0.96 -14.68
N THR A 146 -12.47 -0.35 -14.85
CA THR A 146 -13.10 -1.37 -14.03
C THR A 146 -12.11 -1.88 -13.00
N THR A 147 -12.50 -1.89 -11.74
CA THR A 147 -11.73 -2.55 -10.68
C THR A 147 -12.11 -4.02 -10.58
N PHE A 148 -11.12 -4.87 -10.39
CA PHE A 148 -11.32 -6.26 -9.99
C PHE A 148 -10.74 -6.53 -8.61
N ILE A 149 -11.29 -7.54 -7.94
CA ILE A 149 -10.77 -8.13 -6.71
C ILE A 149 -10.77 -9.64 -6.91
N ALA A 150 -9.63 -10.29 -6.71
CA ALA A 150 -9.49 -11.73 -6.89
C ALA A 150 -8.84 -12.38 -5.66
N LYS A 151 -9.28 -13.59 -5.35
CA LYS A 151 -8.72 -14.45 -4.32
C LYS A 151 -8.12 -15.69 -4.96
N TYR A 152 -6.85 -15.95 -4.66
CA TYR A 152 -6.18 -17.20 -4.98
C TYR A 152 -5.89 -17.96 -3.69
N ASP A 153 -6.00 -19.29 -3.71
CA ASP A 153 -5.49 -20.09 -2.61
C ASP A 153 -3.95 -20.15 -2.63
N LYS A 154 -3.36 -20.71 -1.57
CA LYS A 154 -1.91 -20.84 -1.44
C LYS A 154 -1.24 -21.59 -2.60
N ASP A 155 -1.98 -22.40 -3.34
CA ASP A 155 -1.53 -23.24 -4.45
C ASP A 155 -1.75 -22.58 -5.83
N GLY A 156 -2.33 -21.38 -5.86
CA GLY A 156 -2.53 -20.59 -7.07
C GLY A 156 -3.87 -20.83 -7.78
N ASN A 157 -4.80 -21.53 -7.13
CA ASN A 157 -6.13 -21.71 -7.70
C ASN A 157 -7.01 -20.50 -7.43
N LEU A 158 -7.66 -19.98 -8.46
CA LEU A 158 -8.59 -18.86 -8.36
C LEU A 158 -9.87 -19.33 -7.64
N LYS A 159 -10.18 -18.75 -6.49
CA LYS A 159 -11.32 -19.14 -5.63
C LYS A 159 -12.47 -18.17 -5.70
N ALA A 160 -12.22 -16.90 -5.88
CA ALA A 160 -13.26 -15.89 -6.03
C ALA A 160 -12.75 -14.75 -6.90
N LEU A 161 -13.65 -14.16 -7.66
CA LEU A 161 -13.38 -13.02 -8.53
C LEU A 161 -14.61 -12.12 -8.58
N ARG A 162 -14.39 -10.84 -8.34
CA ARG A 162 -15.41 -9.80 -8.43
C ARG A 162 -14.88 -8.65 -9.26
N SER A 163 -15.76 -8.01 -9.99
CA SER A 163 -15.47 -6.75 -10.68
C SER A 163 -16.51 -5.71 -10.33
N VAL A 164 -16.09 -4.47 -10.35
CA VAL A 164 -16.95 -3.30 -10.13
C VAL A 164 -16.52 -2.20 -11.08
N TYR A 165 -17.47 -1.60 -11.74
CA TYR A 165 -17.28 -0.41 -12.55
C TYR A 165 -18.34 0.63 -12.21
N PRO A 166 -18.01 1.92 -12.22
CA PRO A 166 -18.98 2.96 -12.00
C PRO A 166 -19.93 3.07 -13.20
N VAL A 167 -21.15 3.49 -12.91
CA VAL A 167 -22.15 3.75 -13.94
C VAL A 167 -22.70 5.16 -13.80
N ALA A 168 -22.96 5.81 -14.92
CA ALA A 168 -23.76 7.01 -14.91
C ALA A 168 -25.22 6.63 -14.56
N ASN A 169 -25.86 7.41 -13.69
CA ASN A 169 -27.25 7.15 -13.32
C ASN A 169 -28.17 7.28 -14.55
N PRO A 170 -28.89 6.21 -14.93
CA PRO A 170 -29.69 6.20 -16.17
C PRO A 170 -30.76 7.30 -16.23
N ALA A 171 -31.36 7.66 -15.09
CA ALA A 171 -32.38 8.71 -15.04
C ALA A 171 -31.79 10.10 -15.31
N ILE A 172 -30.56 10.36 -14.85
CA ILE A 172 -29.85 11.63 -15.08
C ILE A 172 -29.37 11.71 -16.53
N VAL A 173 -28.82 10.62 -17.06
CA VAL A 173 -28.43 10.55 -18.48
C VAL A 173 -29.65 10.77 -19.38
N ALA A 174 -30.77 10.11 -19.07
CA ALA A 174 -32.03 10.26 -19.81
C ALA A 174 -32.61 11.68 -19.74
N SER A 175 -32.32 12.46 -18.66
CA SER A 175 -32.76 13.86 -18.55
C SER A 175 -31.97 14.81 -19.42
N GLY A 176 -30.84 14.37 -19.98
CA GLY A 176 -29.91 15.22 -20.74
C GLY A 176 -29.07 16.19 -19.88
N LEU A 177 -29.15 16.07 -18.55
CA LEU A 177 -28.37 16.89 -17.62
C LEU A 177 -26.94 16.38 -17.41
N TYR A 178 -26.65 15.19 -17.89
CA TYR A 178 -25.35 14.56 -17.76
C TYR A 178 -25.05 13.69 -18.98
N SER A 179 -23.88 13.89 -19.57
CA SER A 179 -23.40 13.10 -20.71
C SER A 179 -21.92 12.78 -20.46
N PRO A 180 -21.63 11.65 -19.77
CA PRO A 180 -20.24 11.26 -19.52
C PRO A 180 -19.56 10.85 -20.82
N GLU A 181 -18.29 11.24 -20.97
CA GLU A 181 -17.44 10.70 -22.01
C GLU A 181 -16.93 9.31 -21.61
N ALA A 182 -16.51 8.53 -22.61
CA ALA A 182 -15.95 7.21 -22.38
C ALA A 182 -14.64 7.31 -21.56
N GLY A 183 -14.60 6.66 -20.39
CA GLY A 183 -13.46 6.68 -19.48
C GLY A 183 -13.50 7.73 -18.36
N ASP A 184 -14.48 8.63 -18.38
CA ASP A 184 -14.67 9.62 -17.30
C ASP A 184 -15.11 8.94 -16.00
N VAL A 185 -15.98 7.95 -16.10
CA VAL A 185 -16.38 7.13 -14.97
C VAL A 185 -15.41 5.98 -14.75
N ARG A 186 -14.79 5.93 -13.57
CA ARG A 186 -13.77 4.94 -13.25
C ARG A 186 -13.69 4.69 -11.75
N ILE A 187 -13.18 3.53 -11.38
CA ILE A 187 -12.79 3.21 -10.01
C ILE A 187 -11.40 2.59 -10.02
N THR A 188 -10.53 3.10 -9.16
CA THR A 188 -9.13 2.66 -9.06
C THR A 188 -8.85 2.25 -7.63
N PRO A 189 -8.45 0.99 -7.39
CA PRO A 189 -8.12 0.52 -6.06
C PRO A 189 -6.81 1.15 -5.58
N GLY A 190 -6.77 1.43 -4.29
CA GLY A 190 -5.58 1.87 -3.58
C GLY A 190 -4.98 0.74 -2.73
N LYS A 191 -5.12 0.82 -1.40
CA LYS A 191 -4.61 -0.20 -0.47
C LYS A 191 -5.64 -1.31 -0.25
N LEU A 192 -5.16 -2.56 -0.18
CA LEU A 192 -5.92 -3.74 0.23
C LEU A 192 -5.31 -4.29 1.53
N MET A 193 -6.16 -4.70 2.47
CA MET A 193 -5.78 -5.43 3.68
C MET A 193 -6.77 -6.53 3.98
N VAL A 194 -6.25 -7.67 4.45
CA VAL A 194 -7.05 -8.79 4.94
C VAL A 194 -6.95 -8.86 6.45
N SER A 195 -8.07 -8.76 7.13
CA SER A 195 -8.12 -8.81 8.58
C SER A 195 -9.44 -9.40 9.05
N ASN A 196 -9.37 -10.28 10.04
CA ASN A 196 -10.54 -10.82 10.75
C ASN A 196 -11.64 -11.36 9.81
N GLY A 197 -11.24 -12.11 8.76
CA GLY A 197 -12.17 -12.70 7.79
C GLY A 197 -12.82 -11.70 6.82
N ARG A 198 -12.32 -10.49 6.76
CA ARG A 198 -12.75 -9.44 5.82
C ARG A 198 -11.59 -8.98 4.95
N VAL A 199 -11.89 -8.63 3.71
CA VAL A 199 -11.02 -7.87 2.82
C VAL A 199 -11.45 -6.41 2.88
N TYR A 200 -10.54 -5.52 3.17
CA TYR A 200 -10.74 -4.07 3.12
C TYR A 200 -10.03 -3.53 1.90
N LEU A 201 -10.66 -2.61 1.18
CA LEU A 201 -10.11 -2.00 -0.03
C LEU A 201 -10.41 -0.51 -0.04
N SER A 202 -9.38 0.31 -0.15
CA SER A 202 -9.57 1.73 -0.48
C SER A 202 -9.63 1.92 -1.99
N ALA A 203 -10.38 2.92 -2.43
CA ALA A 203 -10.47 3.27 -3.84
C ALA A 203 -10.72 4.77 -4.02
N THR A 204 -10.23 5.29 -5.15
CA THR A 204 -10.67 6.55 -5.74
C THR A 204 -11.66 6.24 -6.86
N TYR A 205 -12.68 7.06 -7.04
CA TYR A 205 -13.71 6.81 -8.04
C TYR A 205 -14.30 8.10 -8.61
N THR A 206 -14.82 8.02 -9.84
CA THR A 206 -15.71 9.00 -10.47
C THR A 206 -16.93 8.26 -11.00
N GLY A 207 -18.11 8.89 -10.99
CA GLY A 207 -19.37 8.21 -11.28
C GLY A 207 -19.91 7.42 -10.10
N ASP A 208 -21.08 6.79 -10.26
CA ASP A 208 -21.74 6.04 -9.20
C ASP A 208 -21.20 4.62 -9.11
N VAL A 209 -20.75 4.23 -7.94
CA VAL A 209 -20.26 2.89 -7.63
C VAL A 209 -21.34 2.12 -6.89
N THR A 210 -21.73 0.97 -7.45
CA THR A 210 -22.66 0.03 -6.80
C THR A 210 -22.00 -1.34 -6.73
N LEU A 211 -21.86 -1.86 -5.50
CA LEU A 211 -21.38 -3.20 -5.23
C LEU A 211 -22.05 -3.75 -3.97
N ASP A 212 -22.94 -4.72 -4.11
CA ASP A 212 -23.78 -5.25 -3.02
C ASP A 212 -24.47 -4.09 -2.24
N ASN A 213 -24.06 -3.82 -0.99
CA ASN A 213 -24.58 -2.74 -0.17
C ASN A 213 -23.77 -1.43 -0.25
N VAL A 214 -22.70 -1.40 -1.05
CA VAL A 214 -21.96 -0.17 -1.30
C VAL A 214 -22.68 0.64 -2.35
N GLN A 215 -22.97 1.91 -2.03
CA GLN A 215 -23.52 2.90 -2.95
C GLN A 215 -22.79 4.21 -2.74
N TRP A 216 -21.87 4.51 -3.64
CA TRP A 216 -21.10 5.75 -3.65
C TRP A 216 -21.49 6.58 -4.87
N GLU A 217 -21.71 7.87 -4.67
CA GLU A 217 -22.05 8.82 -5.72
C GLU A 217 -20.83 9.71 -6.01
N GLY A 218 -20.29 9.64 -7.22
CA GLY A 218 -19.15 10.44 -7.69
C GLY A 218 -19.60 11.58 -8.60
N ARG A 219 -20.67 12.28 -8.24
CA ARG A 219 -21.25 13.38 -9.01
C ARG A 219 -21.63 14.54 -8.12
N TYR A 220 -21.56 15.70 -8.71
CA TYR A 220 -21.97 16.95 -8.10
C TYR A 220 -22.89 17.72 -9.05
N LEU A 221 -24.00 18.26 -8.54
CA LEU A 221 -24.86 19.17 -9.29
C LEU A 221 -24.31 20.58 -9.15
N ASP A 222 -23.79 21.14 -10.22
CA ASP A 222 -23.45 22.56 -10.27
C ASP A 222 -24.75 23.38 -10.29
N VAL A 223 -25.00 24.08 -9.20
CA VAL A 223 -26.21 24.89 -9.03
C VAL A 223 -26.27 26.11 -9.93
N PHE A 224 -25.17 26.51 -10.54
CA PHE A 224 -25.13 27.67 -11.46
C PHE A 224 -25.43 27.26 -12.90
N SER A 225 -24.87 26.13 -13.34
CA SER A 225 -25.12 25.62 -14.68
C SER A 225 -26.30 24.65 -14.75
N PHE A 226 -26.80 24.17 -13.60
CA PHE A 226 -27.76 23.08 -13.48
C PHE A 226 -27.34 21.79 -14.20
N MET A 227 -26.02 21.60 -14.33
CA MET A 227 -25.42 20.42 -14.94
C MET A 227 -24.75 19.57 -13.87
N TYR A 228 -24.82 18.26 -14.05
CA TYR A 228 -24.00 17.36 -13.25
C TYR A 228 -22.58 17.34 -13.78
N SER A 229 -21.61 17.39 -12.88
CA SER A 229 -20.21 17.15 -13.18
C SER A 229 -19.73 15.92 -12.45
N ASP A 230 -18.85 15.14 -13.09
CA ASP A 230 -18.13 14.08 -12.41
C ASP A 230 -17.13 14.70 -11.44
N VAL A 231 -17.21 14.30 -10.20
CA VAL A 231 -16.25 14.68 -9.17
C VAL A 231 -15.67 13.42 -8.54
N PRO A 232 -14.36 13.34 -8.37
CA PRO A 232 -13.76 12.22 -7.66
C PRO A 232 -14.29 12.13 -6.23
N GLY A 233 -14.52 10.91 -5.79
CA GLY A 233 -14.68 10.55 -4.41
C GLY A 233 -13.61 9.55 -4.00
N VAL A 234 -13.39 9.39 -2.71
CA VAL A 234 -12.50 8.36 -2.15
C VAL A 234 -13.25 7.58 -1.08
N GLY A 235 -13.00 6.28 -1.02
CA GLY A 235 -13.71 5.45 -0.05
C GLY A 235 -12.95 4.21 0.36
N ILE A 236 -13.46 3.56 1.41
CA ILE A 236 -13.02 2.27 1.89
C ILE A 236 -14.24 1.36 1.94
N LEU A 237 -14.15 0.23 1.30
CA LEU A 237 -15.16 -0.83 1.38
C LEU A 237 -14.58 -2.09 2.04
N SER A 238 -15.47 -2.97 2.50
CA SER A 238 -15.06 -4.29 2.98
C SER A 238 -15.94 -5.39 2.41
N LEU A 239 -15.34 -6.57 2.15
CA LEU A 239 -16.00 -7.76 1.64
C LEU A 239 -15.69 -8.96 2.54
N ASN A 240 -16.50 -10.01 2.43
CA ASN A 240 -16.21 -11.29 3.06
C ASN A 240 -14.95 -11.92 2.40
N ALA A 241 -13.96 -12.26 3.18
CA ALA A 241 -12.71 -12.85 2.66
C ALA A 241 -12.89 -14.28 2.14
N ALA A 242 -13.99 -14.99 2.48
CA ALA A 242 -14.20 -16.33 1.98
C ALA A 242 -14.51 -16.35 0.48
N ASP A 243 -15.40 -15.47 0.02
CA ASP A 243 -16.01 -15.50 -1.31
C ASP A 243 -16.11 -14.13 -2.01
N LEU A 244 -15.59 -13.07 -1.40
CA LEU A 244 -15.62 -11.69 -1.86
C LEU A 244 -17.04 -11.13 -2.04
N THR A 245 -18.04 -11.64 -1.30
CA THR A 245 -19.41 -11.15 -1.27
C THR A 245 -19.68 -10.22 -0.09
N GLY A 246 -20.89 -9.67 0.00
CA GLY A 246 -21.35 -8.88 1.12
C GLY A 246 -20.54 -7.58 1.30
N ALA A 247 -20.29 -6.88 0.20
CA ALA A 247 -19.60 -5.60 0.22
C ALA A 247 -20.38 -4.57 1.04
N THR A 248 -19.69 -3.85 1.91
CA THR A 248 -20.23 -2.77 2.73
C THR A 248 -19.32 -1.56 2.69
N SER A 249 -19.89 -0.37 2.73
CA SER A 249 -19.12 0.87 2.84
C SER A 249 -18.61 1.04 4.26
N VAL A 250 -17.30 1.22 4.41
CA VAL A 250 -16.64 1.53 5.70
C VAL A 250 -16.46 3.03 5.85
N ALA A 251 -16.04 3.70 4.78
CA ALA A 251 -15.91 5.14 4.73
C ALA A 251 -16.08 5.64 3.29
N ASN A 252 -16.64 6.82 3.14
CA ASN A 252 -16.70 7.51 1.86
C ASN A 252 -16.58 9.01 2.08
N LEU A 253 -15.58 9.62 1.48
CA LEU A 253 -15.39 11.07 1.47
C LEU A 253 -15.69 11.60 0.08
N LYS A 254 -16.63 12.52 -0.02
CA LYS A 254 -17.06 13.13 -1.28
C LYS A 254 -17.31 14.62 -1.13
N VAL A 255 -17.23 15.35 -2.23
CA VAL A 255 -17.59 16.76 -2.28
C VAL A 255 -19.05 16.95 -1.88
N LYS A 256 -19.30 17.88 -0.96
CA LYS A 256 -20.63 18.33 -0.58
C LYS A 256 -21.03 19.57 -1.36
N GLU A 257 -20.16 20.58 -1.36
CA GLU A 257 -20.40 21.88 -2.01
C GLU A 257 -19.13 22.34 -2.71
N ASN A 258 -19.27 22.80 -3.93
CA ASN A 258 -18.19 23.48 -4.64
C ASN A 258 -18.43 24.99 -4.59
N LYS A 259 -17.67 25.68 -3.76
CA LYS A 259 -17.79 27.14 -3.56
C LYS A 259 -16.70 27.93 -4.28
N SER A 260 -15.85 27.28 -5.04
CA SER A 260 -14.70 27.90 -5.71
C SER A 260 -14.69 27.53 -7.19
N THR A 261 -14.04 28.37 -7.99
CA THR A 261 -13.68 28.04 -9.38
C THR A 261 -12.57 26.98 -9.45
N VAL A 262 -11.91 26.68 -8.33
CA VAL A 262 -10.91 25.63 -8.20
C VAL A 262 -11.60 24.33 -7.81
N GLN A 263 -11.25 23.25 -8.46
CA GLN A 263 -11.81 21.92 -8.22
C GLN A 263 -11.49 21.47 -6.80
N GLN A 264 -12.53 21.22 -6.02
CA GLN A 264 -12.46 20.79 -4.62
C GLN A 264 -12.79 19.28 -4.59
N ASN A 265 -11.77 18.43 -4.63
CA ASN A 265 -11.97 16.98 -4.66
C ASN A 265 -11.10 16.31 -3.59
N PRO A 266 -11.59 15.25 -2.94
CA PRO A 266 -10.73 14.40 -2.15
C PRO A 266 -9.63 13.78 -3.03
N GLU A 267 -8.39 13.73 -2.53
CA GLU A 267 -7.25 13.38 -3.37
C GLU A 267 -6.69 11.99 -3.09
N SER A 268 -6.69 11.57 -1.83
CA SER A 268 -6.11 10.28 -1.47
C SER A 268 -6.77 9.67 -0.26
N VAL A 269 -6.64 8.36 -0.14
CA VAL A 269 -7.09 7.59 1.00
C VAL A 269 -6.15 6.42 1.25
N SER A 270 -5.76 6.24 2.52
CA SER A 270 -5.11 5.02 3.00
C SER A 270 -5.68 4.63 4.36
N PHE A 271 -5.39 3.42 4.81
CA PHE A 271 -5.93 2.93 6.07
C PHE A 271 -5.07 1.81 6.64
N THR A 272 -5.32 1.47 7.91
CA THR A 272 -4.88 0.23 8.54
C THR A 272 -5.98 -0.32 9.42
N VAL A 273 -5.96 -1.63 9.71
CA VAL A 273 -7.04 -2.32 10.42
C VAL A 273 -6.49 -3.06 11.64
N ASP A 274 -7.20 -2.93 12.77
CA ASP A 274 -6.95 -3.72 13.97
C ASP A 274 -8.28 -4.34 14.44
N GLY A 275 -8.43 -5.64 14.26
CA GLY A 275 -9.71 -6.33 14.48
C GLY A 275 -10.81 -5.79 13.56
N SER A 276 -11.84 -5.15 14.13
CA SER A 276 -12.90 -4.44 13.40
C SER A 276 -12.67 -2.93 13.29
N THR A 277 -11.62 -2.40 13.92
CA THR A 277 -11.32 -0.97 13.91
C THR A 277 -10.50 -0.61 12.68
N VAL A 278 -11.00 0.32 11.89
CA VAL A 278 -10.29 0.90 10.74
C VAL A 278 -9.79 2.29 11.12
N TYR A 279 -8.50 2.49 11.00
CA TYR A 279 -7.87 3.80 11.07
C TYR A 279 -7.68 4.28 9.65
N ALA A 280 -8.41 5.31 9.26
CA ALA A 280 -8.42 5.85 7.91
C ALA A 280 -7.80 7.24 7.88
N GLY A 281 -7.05 7.52 6.83
CA GLY A 281 -6.48 8.83 6.52
C GLY A 281 -6.87 9.27 5.12
N PHE A 282 -7.28 10.52 5.00
CA PHE A 282 -7.69 11.13 3.75
C PHE A 282 -6.98 12.47 3.57
N VAL A 283 -6.90 12.92 2.33
CA VAL A 283 -6.65 14.32 2.01
C VAL A 283 -7.90 14.88 1.37
N GLY A 284 -8.45 15.93 1.96
CA GLY A 284 -9.64 16.59 1.51
C GLY A 284 -9.43 18.07 1.22
N LYS A 285 -10.35 18.67 0.45
CA LYS A 285 -10.36 20.08 0.04
C LYS A 285 -11.75 20.67 0.12
N GLY A 286 -11.88 21.88 0.65
CA GLY A 286 -13.13 22.63 0.60
C GLY A 286 -14.22 22.12 1.53
N VAL A 287 -15.41 21.82 1.03
CA VAL A 287 -16.54 21.31 1.81
C VAL A 287 -16.90 19.91 1.34
N GLU A 288 -16.67 18.95 2.19
CA GLU A 288 -16.85 17.54 1.91
C GLU A 288 -17.70 16.84 2.98
N THR A 289 -18.31 15.72 2.63
CA THR A 289 -19.01 14.87 3.59
C THR A 289 -18.27 13.55 3.72
N LEU A 290 -17.86 13.22 4.95
CA LEU A 290 -17.38 11.90 5.31
C LEU A 290 -18.56 11.06 5.82
N THR A 291 -18.88 10.01 5.08
CA THR A 291 -19.90 9.02 5.45
C THR A 291 -19.21 7.77 5.99
N THR A 292 -19.67 7.30 7.14
CA THR A 292 -19.23 6.06 7.80
C THR A 292 -20.46 5.29 8.27
N PRO A 293 -20.38 4.04 8.71
CA PRO A 293 -21.54 3.30 9.20
C PRO A 293 -22.33 4.09 10.25
N GLY A 294 -23.60 4.37 9.93
CA GLY A 294 -24.53 5.10 10.82
C GLY A 294 -24.24 6.59 11.03
N SER A 295 -23.28 7.20 10.29
CA SER A 295 -22.94 8.61 10.45
C SER A 295 -22.58 9.26 9.12
N ALA A 296 -22.98 10.51 8.95
CA ALA A 296 -22.50 11.40 7.91
C ALA A 296 -22.07 12.72 8.56
N THR A 297 -20.84 13.14 8.35
CA THR A 297 -20.26 14.33 8.98
C THR A 297 -19.72 15.27 7.92
N ASP A 298 -20.20 16.50 7.93
CA ASP A 298 -19.70 17.54 7.04
C ASP A 298 -18.39 18.11 7.59
N LEU A 299 -17.42 18.20 6.73
CA LEU A 299 -16.10 18.74 6.98
C LEU A 299 -15.92 19.98 6.12
N THR A 300 -15.56 21.09 6.76
CA THR A 300 -15.24 22.32 6.06
C THR A 300 -13.77 22.61 6.28
N MET A 301 -12.96 22.44 5.24
CA MET A 301 -11.61 22.95 5.20
C MET A 301 -11.70 24.43 4.87
N GLN A 302 -10.90 25.23 5.55
CA GLN A 302 -10.93 26.67 5.37
C GLN A 302 -10.54 27.00 3.93
N LEU A 303 -11.41 27.71 3.24
CA LEU A 303 -11.11 28.24 1.92
C LEU A 303 -10.27 29.50 2.10
N SER A 304 -9.12 29.57 1.46
CA SER A 304 -8.38 30.81 1.35
C SER A 304 -9.27 31.86 0.67
N ASN A 305 -9.44 33.00 1.32
CA ASN A 305 -10.12 34.15 0.74
C ASN A 305 -9.20 34.95 -0.21
N ASP A 306 -8.08 34.35 -0.63
CA ASP A 306 -7.24 35.06 -1.59
C ASP A 306 -7.93 35.12 -2.95
N GLU A 307 -7.68 36.20 -3.65
CA GLU A 307 -8.28 36.51 -4.95
C GLU A 307 -7.85 35.48 -6.04
N THR A 308 -6.92 34.57 -5.74
CA THR A 308 -6.40 33.54 -6.65
C THR A 308 -7.19 32.25 -6.61
N GLY A 309 -8.12 32.08 -5.65
CA GLY A 309 -9.00 30.92 -5.55
C GLY A 309 -8.35 29.66 -5.02
N ASN A 310 -7.21 29.77 -4.31
CA ASN A 310 -6.55 28.63 -3.69
C ASN A 310 -7.40 28.01 -2.58
N VAL A 311 -7.39 26.70 -2.51
CA VAL A 311 -8.10 25.90 -1.52
C VAL A 311 -7.09 25.25 -0.59
N GLU A 312 -7.32 25.34 0.70
CA GLU A 312 -6.51 24.65 1.69
C GLU A 312 -6.78 23.15 1.64
N HIS A 313 -5.73 22.37 1.82
CA HIS A 313 -5.80 20.91 1.99
C HIS A 313 -5.80 20.56 3.47
N ALA A 314 -6.43 19.45 3.80
CA ALA A 314 -6.42 18.92 5.15
C ALA A 314 -6.15 17.42 5.16
N PHE A 315 -5.30 16.98 6.08
CA PHE A 315 -5.22 15.58 6.46
C PHE A 315 -6.35 15.26 7.44
N ILE A 316 -7.25 14.37 7.04
CA ILE A 316 -8.41 13.95 7.83
C ILE A 316 -8.14 12.55 8.35
N LEU A 317 -8.16 12.37 9.66
CA LEU A 317 -7.98 11.08 10.30
C LEU A 317 -9.30 10.62 10.93
N ALA A 318 -9.67 9.39 10.70
CA ALA A 318 -10.88 8.80 11.26
C ALA A 318 -10.58 7.44 11.89
N LYS A 319 -11.18 7.20 13.06
CA LYS A 319 -11.24 5.89 13.70
C LYS A 319 -12.65 5.36 13.58
N ILE A 320 -12.80 4.26 12.86
CA ILE A 320 -14.09 3.73 12.43
C ILE A 320 -14.20 2.30 12.96
N ASP A 321 -15.23 2.01 13.71
CA ASP A 321 -15.59 0.62 13.98
C ASP A 321 -16.44 0.10 12.83
N ALA A 322 -15.85 -0.73 11.97
CA ALA A 322 -16.54 -1.27 10.79
C ALA A 322 -17.71 -2.22 11.14
N ALA A 323 -17.80 -2.67 12.39
CA ALA A 323 -18.89 -3.51 12.89
C ALA A 323 -19.98 -2.71 13.62
N ALA A 324 -19.71 -1.47 14.02
CA ALA A 324 -20.64 -0.62 14.75
C ALA A 324 -21.40 0.35 13.83
N THR A 325 -22.46 0.92 14.37
CA THR A 325 -23.26 1.96 13.69
C THR A 325 -22.76 3.39 14.00
N THR A 326 -21.67 3.54 14.75
CA THR A 326 -21.13 4.84 15.15
C THR A 326 -19.64 4.93 14.87
N SER A 327 -19.24 6.02 14.25
CA SER A 327 -17.85 6.33 13.97
C SER A 327 -17.47 7.67 14.58
N LYS A 328 -16.17 7.86 14.82
CA LYS A 328 -15.64 9.12 15.33
C LYS A 328 -14.57 9.65 14.40
N ILE A 329 -14.68 10.92 14.05
CA ILE A 329 -13.61 11.69 13.43
C ILE A 329 -12.89 12.39 14.57
N PHE A 330 -11.59 12.12 14.73
CA PHE A 330 -10.83 12.61 15.87
C PHE A 330 -9.97 13.82 15.54
N HIS A 331 -9.54 13.95 14.29
CA HIS A 331 -8.55 14.95 13.96
C HIS A 331 -8.69 15.37 12.50
N VAL A 332 -8.58 16.68 12.28
CA VAL A 332 -8.37 17.30 10.98
C VAL A 332 -7.16 18.21 11.10
N ALA A 333 -6.05 17.80 10.50
CA ALA A 333 -4.84 18.60 10.47
C ALA A 333 -4.82 19.42 9.18
N MET A 334 -4.87 20.73 9.31
CA MET A 334 -4.92 21.67 8.19
C MET A 334 -3.54 22.31 8.00
N HIS A 335 -3.19 22.58 6.78
CA HIS A 335 -2.00 23.33 6.44
C HIS A 335 -2.31 24.46 5.43
N ASP A 336 -1.45 25.45 5.41
CA ASP A 336 -1.66 26.66 4.63
C ASP A 336 -1.38 26.42 3.14
N LYS A 337 -2.20 27.04 2.31
CA LYS A 337 -2.11 27.26 0.84
C LYS A 337 -1.24 26.25 0.08
N SER A 338 -1.85 25.20 -0.42
CA SER A 338 -1.17 24.21 -1.21
C SER A 338 -1.45 24.38 -2.71
N TYR A 339 -0.38 24.41 -3.48
CA TYR A 339 -0.42 24.28 -4.94
C TYR A 339 -0.03 22.88 -5.41
N GLY A 340 0.40 22.02 -4.49
CA GLY A 340 0.91 20.69 -4.76
C GLY A 340 -0.11 19.60 -4.45
N THR A 341 0.32 18.37 -4.60
CA THR A 341 -0.42 17.17 -4.28
C THR A 341 -0.02 16.65 -2.91
N ASP A 342 -0.82 16.95 -1.89
CA ASP A 342 -0.72 16.24 -0.64
C ASP A 342 -1.27 14.85 -0.79
N ARG A 343 -0.66 13.88 -0.11
CA ARG A 343 -1.07 12.49 -0.23
C ARG A 343 -0.84 11.72 1.07
N VAL A 344 -1.87 11.02 1.52
CA VAL A 344 -1.70 9.90 2.44
C VAL A 344 -1.32 8.68 1.62
N GLY A 345 -0.06 8.28 1.68
CA GLY A 345 0.46 7.15 0.91
C GLY A 345 0.21 5.82 1.60
N ASP A 346 0.54 5.74 2.90
CA ASP A 346 0.34 4.52 3.68
C ASP A 346 0.07 4.80 5.15
N MET A 347 -0.60 3.84 5.81
CA MET A 347 -0.85 3.83 7.26
C MET A 347 -0.53 2.47 7.84
N ILE A 348 0.18 2.43 8.97
CA ILE A 348 0.59 1.21 9.66
C ILE A 348 0.35 1.35 11.16
N LEU A 349 -0.33 0.37 11.76
CA LEU A 349 -0.43 0.25 13.21
C LEU A 349 0.60 -0.77 13.69
N SER A 350 1.54 -0.34 14.49
CA SER A 350 2.59 -1.21 15.03
C SER A 350 3.10 -0.73 16.39
N GLY A 351 3.31 -1.66 17.31
CA GLY A 351 3.83 -1.36 18.64
C GLY A 351 3.01 -0.34 19.43
N GLY A 352 1.67 -0.31 19.23
CA GLY A 352 0.76 0.64 19.88
C GLY A 352 0.87 2.07 19.33
N LYS A 353 1.48 2.27 18.17
CA LYS A 353 1.58 3.55 17.46
C LYS A 353 0.96 3.44 16.09
N LEU A 354 0.30 4.50 15.66
CA LEU A 354 -0.18 4.67 14.31
C LEU A 354 0.85 5.51 13.53
N TYR A 355 1.36 4.95 12.44
CA TYR A 355 2.25 5.66 11.53
C TYR A 355 1.46 6.06 10.28
N VAL A 356 1.64 7.30 9.85
CA VAL A 356 1.05 7.86 8.62
C VAL A 356 2.19 8.38 7.79
N GLY A 357 2.32 7.90 6.57
CA GLY A 357 3.36 8.32 5.62
C GLY A 357 2.74 8.79 4.30
N GLY A 358 3.45 9.67 3.61
CA GLY A 358 3.00 10.22 2.35
C GLY A 358 3.90 11.33 1.84
N SER A 359 3.32 12.23 1.06
CA SER A 359 3.97 13.46 0.60
C SER A 359 3.12 14.68 0.94
N PHE A 360 3.76 15.83 1.10
CA PHE A 360 3.10 17.08 1.41
C PHE A 360 3.80 18.26 0.73
N TYR A 361 3.06 19.32 0.52
CA TYR A 361 3.55 20.56 -0.04
C TYR A 361 3.41 21.69 0.97
N ASN A 362 4.41 22.58 1.02
CA ASN A 362 4.48 23.75 1.89
C ASN A 362 4.58 23.38 3.38
N GLN A 363 3.51 23.34 4.14
CA GLN A 363 3.53 23.11 5.58
C GLN A 363 2.85 21.79 5.94
N LEU A 364 3.52 20.97 6.76
CA LEU A 364 2.99 19.68 7.18
C LEU A 364 1.90 19.86 8.27
N GLY A 365 0.69 19.40 8.01
CA GLY A 365 -0.42 19.54 8.95
C GLY A 365 -0.22 18.82 10.30
N PHE A 366 0.61 17.79 10.35
CA PHE A 366 0.95 17.08 11.60
C PHE A 366 1.99 17.82 12.47
N ASP A 367 2.79 18.67 11.87
CA ASP A 367 3.79 19.50 12.56
C ASP A 367 4.06 20.74 11.73
N THR A 368 3.41 21.85 12.08
CA THR A 368 3.48 23.11 11.34
C THR A 368 4.87 23.77 11.35
N SER A 369 5.81 23.26 12.13
CA SER A 369 7.22 23.67 12.06
C SER A 369 7.97 23.03 10.90
N LYS A 370 7.38 22.03 10.23
CA LYS A 370 7.93 21.32 9.09
C LYS A 370 7.43 21.93 7.80
N THR A 371 8.35 22.30 6.93
CA THR A 371 8.05 22.83 5.59
C THR A 371 8.75 21.98 4.54
N SER A 372 8.10 21.86 3.39
CA SER A 372 8.70 21.15 2.27
C SER A 372 9.89 21.94 1.69
N THR A 373 10.86 21.21 1.18
CA THR A 373 12.02 21.71 0.46
C THR A 373 11.77 21.48 -1.03
N GLY A 374 11.51 22.53 -1.80
CA GLY A 374 11.10 22.36 -3.19
C GLY A 374 9.58 22.34 -3.36
N SER A 375 9.03 21.43 -4.20
CA SER A 375 7.60 21.35 -4.48
C SER A 375 6.85 20.47 -3.50
N SER A 376 7.39 19.31 -3.15
CA SER A 376 6.81 18.41 -2.13
C SER A 376 7.91 17.63 -1.44
N ASP A 377 7.70 17.24 -0.19
CA ASP A 377 8.59 16.36 0.57
C ASP A 377 7.86 15.06 0.94
N LEU A 378 8.63 14.01 1.18
CA LEU A 378 8.15 12.85 1.92
C LEU A 378 7.95 13.20 3.38
N PHE A 379 6.94 12.63 4.00
CA PHE A 379 6.76 12.72 5.44
C PHE A 379 6.40 11.39 6.07
N VAL A 380 6.65 11.29 7.37
CA VAL A 380 6.05 10.29 8.24
C VAL A 380 5.73 10.91 9.60
N ALA A 381 4.53 10.63 10.10
CA ALA A 381 4.08 11.01 11.44
C ALA A 381 3.80 9.77 12.27
N SER A 382 4.19 9.81 13.55
CA SER A 382 3.82 8.81 14.56
C SER A 382 2.76 9.39 15.47
N LEU A 383 1.64 8.71 15.56
CA LEU A 383 0.46 9.17 16.28
C LEU A 383 0.05 8.17 17.36
N ASN A 384 -0.63 8.67 18.39
CA ASN A 384 -1.37 7.85 19.33
C ASN A 384 -2.68 7.37 18.69
N PRO A 385 -2.94 6.05 18.56
CA PRO A 385 -4.14 5.54 17.91
C PRO A 385 -5.45 5.79 18.70
N ALA A 386 -5.36 6.24 19.96
CA ALA A 386 -6.54 6.51 20.76
C ALA A 386 -7.19 7.85 20.41
N ASP A 387 -6.38 8.89 20.16
CA ASP A 387 -6.81 10.28 19.99
C ASP A 387 -6.12 11.03 18.85
N PHE A 388 -5.26 10.35 18.09
CA PHE A 388 -4.44 10.89 17.01
C PHE A 388 -3.47 12.01 17.41
N SER A 389 -3.20 12.17 18.71
CA SER A 389 -2.16 13.10 19.14
C SER A 389 -0.81 12.73 18.54
N VAL A 390 -0.08 13.74 18.05
CA VAL A 390 1.19 13.56 17.37
C VAL A 390 2.29 13.30 18.39
N ASN A 391 2.96 12.15 18.28
CA ASN A 391 4.16 11.86 19.05
C ASN A 391 5.39 12.57 18.46
N TRP A 392 5.52 12.50 17.15
CA TRP A 392 6.54 13.16 16.35
C TRP A 392 6.17 13.12 14.86
N ALA A 393 6.73 14.04 14.09
CA ALA A 393 6.71 14.01 12.63
C ALA A 393 8.11 14.27 12.08
N ALA A 394 8.41 13.66 10.95
CA ALA A 394 9.65 13.84 10.20
C ALA A 394 9.34 14.04 8.73
N ASN A 395 10.14 14.85 8.06
CA ASN A 395 10.10 15.04 6.62
C ASN A 395 11.52 15.04 6.06
N ASP A 396 11.61 14.72 4.80
CA ASP A 396 12.81 14.89 4.00
C ASP A 396 12.46 15.06 2.52
N GLY A 397 13.22 15.91 1.84
CA GLY A 397 13.08 16.22 0.44
C GLY A 397 14.39 16.73 -0.14
N TYR A 398 14.44 16.90 -1.44
CA TYR A 398 15.63 17.32 -2.16
C TYR A 398 15.40 18.67 -2.82
N ASP A 399 16.23 19.67 -2.49
CA ASP A 399 16.18 21.00 -3.10
C ASP A 399 17.25 21.16 -4.16
N GLU A 400 16.84 21.33 -5.40
CA GLU A 400 17.72 21.66 -6.52
C GLU A 400 17.66 23.14 -6.94
N GLY A 401 17.04 23.99 -6.11
CA GLY A 401 16.94 25.42 -6.34
C GLY A 401 15.88 25.84 -7.36
N ASP A 402 15.09 24.90 -7.89
CA ASP A 402 13.95 25.20 -8.78
C ASP A 402 12.72 24.43 -8.33
N VAL A 403 11.93 25.06 -7.49
CA VAL A 403 10.70 24.53 -6.87
C VAL A 403 9.69 23.94 -7.86
N SER A 404 9.79 24.28 -9.14
CA SER A 404 8.86 23.76 -10.16
C SER A 404 9.24 22.38 -10.71
N LYS A 405 10.39 21.83 -10.31
CA LYS A 405 10.99 20.63 -10.92
C LYS A 405 11.13 19.45 -9.99
N ASN A 406 11.06 19.66 -8.68
CA ASN A 406 11.22 18.60 -7.69
C ASN A 406 9.86 18.12 -7.24
N GLU A 407 9.58 16.85 -7.41
CA GLU A 407 8.34 16.20 -6.99
C GLU A 407 8.71 14.88 -6.31
N GLU A 408 8.69 14.88 -5.00
CA GLU A 408 8.92 13.68 -4.22
C GLU A 408 7.67 12.80 -4.24
N ALA A 409 7.85 11.58 -4.72
CA ALA A 409 6.80 10.58 -4.74
C ALA A 409 7.02 9.54 -3.65
N PHE A 410 6.04 9.40 -2.77
CA PHE A 410 5.99 8.32 -1.80
C PHE A 410 5.70 6.99 -2.50
N HIS A 411 6.48 5.95 -2.19
CA HIS A 411 6.27 4.60 -2.72
C HIS A 411 5.74 3.63 -1.68
N ALA A 412 6.41 3.51 -0.53
CA ALA A 412 6.07 2.51 0.45
C ALA A 412 6.56 2.86 1.86
N MET A 413 5.92 2.28 2.84
CA MET A 413 6.34 2.32 4.24
C MET A 413 6.26 0.92 4.85
N LEU A 414 7.14 0.62 5.80
CA LEU A 414 7.21 -0.67 6.46
C LEU A 414 7.71 -0.51 7.88
N VAL A 415 7.09 -1.21 8.82
CA VAL A 415 7.64 -1.42 10.17
C VAL A 415 8.15 -2.85 10.27
N ASN A 416 9.44 -3.01 10.51
CA ASN A 416 10.06 -4.31 10.69
C ASN A 416 11.11 -4.24 11.82
N ASP A 417 11.03 -5.16 12.80
CA ASP A 417 11.93 -5.21 13.98
C ASP A 417 12.01 -3.89 14.77
N GLY A 418 10.87 -3.23 14.95
CA GLY A 418 10.79 -1.97 15.67
C GLY A 418 11.42 -0.77 14.94
N LYS A 419 11.83 -0.96 13.69
CA LYS A 419 12.32 0.09 12.82
C LYS A 419 11.29 0.44 11.77
N LEU A 420 11.20 1.70 11.45
CA LEU A 420 10.33 2.23 10.43
C LEU A 420 11.16 2.55 9.18
N PHE A 421 10.76 1.97 8.06
CA PHE A 421 11.32 2.23 6.75
C PHE A 421 10.33 3.05 5.93
N ILE A 422 10.83 4.04 5.22
CA ILE A 422 10.08 4.81 4.23
C ILE A 422 10.87 4.82 2.93
N ALA A 423 10.19 4.62 1.82
CA ALA A 423 10.78 4.63 0.48
C ALA A 423 10.02 5.57 -0.44
N GLY A 424 10.75 6.29 -1.25
CA GLY A 424 10.23 7.21 -2.25
C GLY A 424 11.30 7.60 -3.26
N VAL A 425 10.98 8.59 -4.07
CA VAL A 425 11.88 9.11 -5.08
C VAL A 425 11.64 10.61 -5.28
N ASP A 426 12.72 11.36 -5.47
CA ASP A 426 12.67 12.70 -6.06
C ASP A 426 12.68 12.56 -7.59
N ARG A 427 11.63 13.03 -8.25
CA ARG A 427 11.48 13.02 -9.70
C ARG A 427 11.74 14.40 -10.27
N LYS A 428 12.81 14.51 -11.07
CA LYS A 428 12.98 15.68 -11.93
C LYS A 428 12.08 15.60 -13.13
N LYS A 429 11.18 16.55 -13.30
CA LYS A 429 10.29 16.63 -14.47
C LYS A 429 11.00 16.63 -15.83
N ALA A 430 12.28 17.02 -15.86
CA ALA A 430 13.03 17.22 -17.11
C ALA A 430 13.97 16.06 -17.47
N ASP A 431 14.36 15.18 -16.54
CA ASP A 431 15.36 14.15 -16.81
C ASP A 431 15.23 12.97 -15.81
N ALA A 432 14.51 11.92 -16.22
CA ALA A 432 14.35 10.71 -15.43
C ALA A 432 15.68 10.00 -15.07
N ALA A 433 16.76 10.29 -15.75
CA ALA A 433 18.08 9.72 -15.47
C ALA A 433 18.73 10.31 -14.21
N THR A 434 18.17 11.38 -13.66
CA THR A 434 18.68 12.09 -12.47
C THR A 434 17.76 11.97 -11.26
N ASN A 435 16.83 11.02 -11.25
CA ASN A 435 16.01 10.74 -10.07
C ASN A 435 16.89 10.34 -8.88
N HIS A 436 16.58 10.88 -7.71
CA HIS A 436 17.24 10.53 -6.47
C HIS A 436 16.34 9.61 -5.64
N ALA A 437 16.83 8.43 -5.30
CA ALA A 437 16.11 7.54 -4.42
C ALA A 437 16.13 8.09 -2.98
N LEU A 438 14.95 8.12 -2.35
CA LEU A 438 14.74 8.58 -0.99
C LEU A 438 14.29 7.39 -0.15
N THR A 439 15.25 6.64 0.41
CA THR A 439 14.95 5.49 1.25
C THR A 439 15.63 5.64 2.60
N TYR A 440 14.84 5.62 3.65
CA TYR A 440 15.27 5.91 5.00
C TYR A 440 14.85 4.83 5.98
N ASN A 441 15.69 4.64 7.01
CA ASN A 441 15.36 3.90 8.21
C ASN A 441 15.31 4.90 9.37
N LEU A 442 14.17 4.96 10.06
CA LEU A 442 13.93 5.91 11.13
C LEU A 442 13.97 5.22 12.50
N SER A 443 14.44 5.96 13.49
CA SER A 443 14.36 5.55 14.90
C SER A 443 12.93 5.63 15.44
N ALA A 444 12.73 5.13 16.63
CA ALA A 444 11.46 5.25 17.36
C ALA A 444 11.03 6.72 17.64
N THR A 445 11.93 7.68 17.46
CA THR A 445 11.71 9.13 17.64
C THR A 445 11.68 9.90 16.32
N GLY A 446 11.68 9.21 15.17
CA GLY A 446 11.61 9.83 13.85
C GLY A 446 12.94 10.32 13.29
N ALA A 447 14.06 10.15 14.02
CA ALA A 447 15.36 10.53 13.46
C ALA A 447 15.82 9.52 12.40
N ILE A 448 16.28 10.01 11.24
CA ILE A 448 16.89 9.17 10.20
C ILE A 448 18.16 8.53 10.77
N THR A 449 18.21 7.20 10.77
CA THR A 449 19.34 6.42 11.29
C THR A 449 20.24 5.88 10.18
N SER A 450 19.68 5.68 9.01
CA SER A 450 20.41 5.32 7.79
C SER A 450 19.60 5.71 6.56
N ALA A 451 20.31 5.99 5.47
CA ALA A 451 19.72 6.28 4.16
C ALA A 451 20.37 5.38 3.10
N ASP A 452 19.64 5.08 2.06
CA ASP A 452 20.09 4.30 0.91
C ASP A 452 19.66 5.00 -0.38
N ASN A 453 20.51 4.95 -1.39
CA ASN A 453 20.23 5.48 -2.72
C ASN A 453 19.69 4.38 -3.64
N VAL A 454 18.78 3.56 -3.13
CA VAL A 454 18.07 2.52 -3.88
C VAL A 454 16.59 2.85 -3.90
N GLU A 455 16.03 2.96 -5.10
CA GLU A 455 14.58 3.17 -5.26
C GLU A 455 13.83 1.86 -5.03
N TYR A 456 13.30 1.71 -3.83
CA TYR A 456 12.36 0.63 -3.53
C TYR A 456 10.95 1.10 -3.87
N ILE A 457 10.30 0.39 -4.77
CA ILE A 457 8.93 0.72 -5.22
C ILE A 457 7.85 0.01 -4.40
N SER A 458 8.22 -1.05 -3.69
CA SER A 458 7.32 -1.75 -2.76
C SER A 458 8.10 -2.38 -1.63
N LEU A 459 7.52 -2.32 -0.44
CA LEU A 459 8.02 -2.93 0.78
C LEU A 459 6.90 -3.75 1.42
N ALA A 460 7.21 -4.94 1.90
CA ALA A 460 6.27 -5.78 2.62
C ALA A 460 6.95 -6.55 3.74
N SER A 461 6.22 -6.91 4.78
CA SER A 461 6.72 -7.80 5.84
C SER A 461 5.61 -8.64 6.45
N ASN A 462 6.00 -9.70 7.14
CA ASN A 462 5.11 -10.48 7.98
C ASN A 462 5.47 -10.36 9.47
N ALA A 463 4.62 -10.88 10.32
CA ALA A 463 4.81 -10.88 11.77
C ALA A 463 6.01 -11.73 12.25
N THR A 464 6.60 -12.56 11.40
CA THR A 464 7.77 -13.40 11.74
C THR A 464 9.11 -12.76 11.39
N GLY A 465 9.09 -11.49 10.93
CA GLY A 465 10.29 -10.71 10.63
C GLY A 465 10.90 -10.98 9.26
N VAL A 466 10.16 -11.62 8.35
CA VAL A 466 10.52 -11.68 6.93
C VAL A 466 10.06 -10.41 6.26
N ALA A 467 10.95 -9.74 5.55
CA ALA A 467 10.65 -8.55 4.76
C ALA A 467 11.06 -8.75 3.30
N ALA A 468 10.27 -8.23 2.39
CA ALA A 468 10.54 -8.17 0.96
C ALA A 468 10.62 -6.72 0.51
N ALA A 469 11.61 -6.42 -0.32
CA ALA A 469 11.76 -5.13 -0.97
C ALA A 469 11.88 -5.33 -2.48
N VAL A 470 11.16 -4.54 -3.24
CA VAL A 470 11.10 -4.65 -4.69
C VAL A 470 11.69 -3.42 -5.34
N THR A 471 12.55 -3.65 -6.32
CA THR A 471 13.13 -2.62 -7.19
C THR A 471 12.82 -2.93 -8.64
N ASN A 472 12.71 -1.90 -9.47
CA ASN A 472 12.67 -2.04 -10.92
C ASN A 472 13.89 -1.37 -11.53
N ALA A 473 14.54 -2.06 -12.44
CA ALA A 473 15.64 -1.53 -13.22
C ALA A 473 15.51 -2.02 -14.65
N ALA A 474 15.40 -1.09 -15.60
CA ALA A 474 15.42 -1.36 -17.05
C ALA A 474 14.57 -2.60 -17.46
N ALA A 475 13.29 -2.60 -17.18
CA ALA A 475 12.35 -3.69 -17.50
C ALA A 475 12.53 -4.99 -16.69
N THR A 476 13.28 -4.95 -15.59
CA THR A 476 13.46 -6.11 -14.71
C THR A 476 12.96 -5.77 -13.31
N THR A 477 11.99 -6.54 -12.83
CA THR A 477 11.54 -6.49 -11.44
C THR A 477 12.42 -7.42 -10.61
N THR A 478 13.03 -6.89 -9.56
CA THR A 478 13.83 -7.68 -8.62
C THR A 478 13.21 -7.63 -7.24
N VAL A 479 12.91 -8.79 -6.67
CA VAL A 479 12.51 -8.93 -5.27
C VAL A 479 13.70 -9.42 -4.46
N SER A 480 13.99 -8.71 -3.37
CA SER A 480 15.03 -9.08 -2.40
C SER A 480 14.36 -9.36 -1.07
N VAL A 481 14.69 -10.49 -0.44
CA VAL A 481 14.09 -10.92 0.82
C VAL A 481 15.12 -10.88 1.94
N TYR A 482 14.71 -10.27 3.03
CA TYR A 482 15.51 -10.08 4.23
C TYR A 482 14.84 -10.81 5.39
N LYS A 483 15.60 -11.59 6.12
CA LYS A 483 15.11 -12.27 7.32
C LYS A 483 15.84 -11.71 8.52
N GLN A 484 15.08 -11.24 9.46
CA GLN A 484 15.65 -10.90 10.75
C GLN A 484 16.00 -12.21 11.49
N THR A 485 17.25 -12.32 11.89
CA THR A 485 17.56 -13.24 12.96
C THR A 485 17.06 -12.58 14.24
N SER A 486 15.96 -13.07 14.80
CA SER A 486 15.59 -12.69 16.14
C SER A 486 16.79 -12.95 17.05
N THR A 487 17.50 -11.90 17.44
CA THR A 487 18.39 -11.94 18.59
C THR A 487 17.58 -11.83 19.89
N GLY A 488 16.28 -11.80 19.77
CA GLY A 488 15.33 -11.89 20.87
C GLY A 488 15.15 -13.33 21.29
N ILE A 489 15.26 -13.59 22.57
CA ILE A 489 14.76 -14.80 23.23
C ILE A 489 13.34 -15.00 22.68
N ALA A 490 13.13 -16.07 21.90
CA ALA A 490 11.78 -16.48 21.50
C ALA A 490 10.91 -16.40 22.74
N THR A 491 9.80 -15.68 22.69
CA THR A 491 8.90 -15.53 23.85
C THR A 491 8.62 -16.95 24.32
N ILE A 492 9.25 -17.33 25.43
CA ILE A 492 9.03 -18.65 26.02
C ILE A 492 7.56 -18.59 26.41
N LYS A 493 6.71 -19.32 25.66
CA LYS A 493 5.34 -19.56 26.13
C LYS A 493 5.46 -19.93 27.59
N PRO A 494 4.74 -19.28 28.52
CA PRO A 494 4.78 -19.69 29.90
C PRO A 494 4.53 -21.20 29.91
N ALA A 495 5.57 -21.95 30.26
CA ALA A 495 5.38 -23.37 30.46
C ALA A 495 4.36 -23.52 31.57
N THR A 496 3.44 -24.43 31.42
CA THR A 496 2.61 -24.88 32.54
C THR A 496 3.52 -25.12 33.74
N ASP A 497 3.09 -24.86 34.95
CA ASP A 497 3.84 -24.91 36.23
C ASP A 497 4.69 -26.17 36.46
N SER A 498 4.68 -27.13 35.53
CA SER A 498 5.40 -28.38 35.53
C SER A 498 6.69 -28.43 34.70
N ASP A 499 7.10 -27.36 34.00
CA ASP A 499 8.31 -27.40 33.17
C ASP A 499 9.57 -27.13 34.02
N GLU A 500 10.32 -28.20 34.30
CA GLU A 500 11.57 -28.16 35.07
C GLU A 500 12.80 -27.74 34.25
N ARG A 501 12.63 -27.41 32.98
CA ARG A 501 13.75 -27.01 32.10
C ARG A 501 14.34 -25.67 32.52
N VAL A 502 15.66 -25.63 32.58
CA VAL A 502 16.43 -24.46 32.95
C VAL A 502 17.34 -24.03 31.81
N TYR A 503 17.43 -22.75 31.60
CA TYR A 503 18.20 -22.12 30.53
C TYR A 503 19.24 -21.15 31.12
N ASN A 504 20.41 -21.06 30.48
CA ASN A 504 21.38 -20.02 30.82
C ASN A 504 20.90 -18.62 30.33
N LEU A 505 21.64 -17.56 30.64
CA LEU A 505 21.30 -16.20 30.23
C LEU A 505 21.38 -15.99 28.69
N ASN A 506 22.00 -16.91 27.97
CA ASN A 506 22.06 -16.91 26.49
C ASN A 506 20.89 -17.69 25.86
N GLY A 507 19.92 -18.17 26.67
CA GLY A 507 18.76 -18.93 26.19
C GLY A 507 19.04 -20.40 25.84
N GLN A 508 20.23 -20.93 26.15
CA GLN A 508 20.56 -22.34 25.90
C GLN A 508 20.05 -23.20 27.05
N TYR A 509 19.43 -24.34 26.72
CA TYR A 509 19.01 -25.33 27.69
C TYR A 509 20.23 -25.96 28.40
N VAL A 510 20.23 -25.95 29.72
CA VAL A 510 21.37 -26.42 30.56
C VAL A 510 21.00 -27.56 31.51
N GLY A 511 19.77 -28.03 31.48
CA GLY A 511 19.33 -29.15 32.32
C GLY A 511 18.17 -28.81 33.23
N THR A 512 18.06 -29.52 34.34
CA THR A 512 17.10 -29.27 35.42
C THR A 512 17.82 -28.71 36.63
N GLU A 513 17.09 -28.03 37.54
CA GLU A 513 17.67 -27.33 38.69
C GLU A 513 18.59 -28.17 39.59
N LYS A 514 18.40 -29.48 39.63
CA LYS A 514 19.11 -30.36 40.55
C LYS A 514 20.61 -30.57 40.27
N ASN A 515 21.09 -30.23 39.07
CA ASN A 515 22.48 -30.52 38.62
C ASN A 515 23.17 -29.28 38.02
N LEU A 516 22.74 -28.09 38.33
CA LEU A 516 23.31 -26.87 37.76
C LEU A 516 24.50 -26.37 38.61
N PRO A 517 25.58 -25.91 38.01
CA PRO A 517 26.62 -25.15 38.68
C PRO A 517 26.06 -23.86 39.32
N ARG A 518 26.79 -23.33 40.29
CA ARG A 518 26.44 -22.03 40.89
C ARG A 518 26.33 -20.95 39.79
N GLY A 519 25.22 -20.23 39.74
CA GLY A 519 25.02 -19.25 38.68
C GLY A 519 23.62 -18.70 38.63
N ILE A 520 23.38 -17.86 37.62
CA ILE A 520 22.08 -17.25 37.32
C ILE A 520 21.49 -17.93 36.10
N TYR A 521 20.25 -18.35 36.19
CA TYR A 521 19.54 -19.12 35.17
C TYR A 521 18.11 -18.60 35.01
N ILE A 522 17.41 -19.10 33.98
CA ILE A 522 16.00 -18.80 33.70
C ILE A 522 15.21 -20.13 33.74
N ARG A 523 14.14 -20.18 34.56
CA ARG A 523 13.16 -21.24 34.60
C ARG A 523 11.75 -20.67 34.60
N ASN A 524 10.87 -21.16 33.76
CA ASN A 524 9.49 -20.67 33.60
C ASN A 524 9.42 -19.14 33.41
N GLY A 525 10.35 -18.57 32.63
CA GLY A 525 10.43 -17.13 32.43
C GLY A 525 10.89 -16.31 33.64
N LYS A 526 11.27 -16.95 34.75
CA LYS A 526 11.75 -16.30 35.97
C LYS A 526 13.24 -16.54 36.17
N LYS A 527 13.93 -15.50 36.65
CA LYS A 527 15.34 -15.60 37.04
C LYS A 527 15.45 -16.43 38.31
N ILE A 528 16.29 -17.47 38.31
CA ILE A 528 16.66 -18.26 39.48
C ILE A 528 18.16 -18.15 39.75
N VAL A 529 18.55 -18.25 41.00
CA VAL A 529 19.95 -18.22 41.45
C VAL A 529 20.26 -19.57 42.11
N VAL A 530 21.16 -20.30 41.46
CA VAL A 530 21.71 -21.54 42.06
C VAL A 530 22.94 -21.16 42.88
N LYS A 531 22.90 -21.41 44.19
CA LYS A 531 23.94 -21.05 45.17
C LYS A 531 24.98 -22.14 45.32
#